data_392eeba782851db72ae724801dee4282
#
_entry.id   392eeba782851db72ae724801dee4282
#
_cell.length_a   1.000
_cell.length_b   1.000
_cell.length_c   1.000
_cell.angle_alpha   90.00
_cell.angle_beta   90.00
_cell.angle_gamma   90.00
#
_symmetry.space_group_name_H-M   'P 1'
#
loop_
_entity.id
_entity.type
_entity.pdbx_description
1 polymer ?
#
loop_
_entity_poly.entity_id
_entity_poly.type
_entity_poly.pdbx_seq_one_letter_code
_entity_poly.pdbx_strand_id
1 'polypeptide(L)'
;KSGGWLNTVKVVLGFLELALAFKFLSNADLVLQLHLLEREVFIAIWIAIFGALSLYLFGKLTLPHDSPVGHISVGRLYMGLLSLIFTFYLIPGLWGAPLKFINAFPPPMEYSESPMGFGGSSKSVATAMLPEGAKSGSHGIVVFDDYEEGLAYAKKVNKPIMLDFTGFACVN
;
A
#
# COMPACT_ATOMS: atom_id res chain seq x y z
N LYS A 1 -2.11 -36.47 -17.20
CA LYS A 1 -2.37 -36.17 -15.78
C LYS A 1 -2.71 -34.68 -15.63
N SER A 2 -3.98 -34.33 -15.86
CA SER A 2 -4.44 -32.92 -15.81
C SER A 2 -4.68 -32.40 -14.40
N GLY A 3 -4.69 -33.26 -13.36
CA GLY A 3 -5.05 -32.88 -12.00
C GLY A 3 -4.07 -31.92 -11.31
N GLY A 4 -2.77 -32.08 -11.51
CA GLY A 4 -1.76 -31.25 -10.82
C GLY A 4 -1.72 -29.80 -11.28
N TRP A 5 -1.97 -29.52 -12.56
CA TRP A 5 -2.08 -28.17 -13.10
C TRP A 5 -3.28 -27.42 -12.49
N LEU A 6 -4.43 -28.07 -12.48
CA LEU A 6 -5.66 -27.47 -11.97
C LEU A 6 -5.56 -27.12 -10.48
N ASN A 7 -4.89 -27.97 -9.69
CA ASN A 7 -4.62 -27.68 -8.28
C ASN A 7 -3.71 -26.47 -8.11
N THR A 8 -2.63 -26.37 -8.91
CA THR A 8 -1.74 -25.19 -8.89
C THR A 8 -2.50 -23.91 -9.20
N VAL A 9 -3.39 -23.92 -10.20
CA VAL A 9 -4.22 -22.75 -10.54
C VAL A 9 -5.13 -22.36 -9.37
N LYS A 10 -5.79 -23.31 -8.72
CA LYS A 10 -6.63 -23.04 -7.55
C LYS A 10 -5.85 -22.39 -6.42
N VAL A 11 -4.65 -22.89 -6.14
CA VAL A 11 -3.80 -22.33 -5.08
C VAL A 11 -3.34 -20.92 -5.43
N VAL A 12 -2.91 -20.68 -6.67
CA VAL A 12 -2.54 -19.32 -7.12
C VAL A 12 -3.71 -18.35 -6.95
N LEU A 13 -4.91 -18.74 -7.40
CA LEU A 13 -6.11 -17.93 -7.22
C LEU A 13 -6.40 -17.66 -5.74
N GLY A 14 -6.26 -18.67 -4.86
CA GLY A 14 -6.41 -18.48 -3.41
C GLY A 14 -5.45 -17.45 -2.83
N PHE A 15 -4.18 -17.44 -3.25
CA PHE A 15 -3.23 -16.39 -2.85
C PHE A 15 -3.63 -15.00 -3.34
N LEU A 16 -4.14 -14.89 -4.58
CA LEU A 16 -4.62 -13.62 -5.13
C LEU A 16 -5.88 -13.14 -4.41
N GLU A 17 -6.82 -14.04 -4.11
CA GLU A 17 -8.00 -13.72 -3.30
C GLU A 17 -7.62 -13.24 -1.90
N LEU A 18 -6.63 -13.87 -1.27
CA LEU A 18 -6.13 -13.44 0.04
C LEU A 18 -5.52 -12.04 -0.03
N ALA A 19 -4.72 -11.74 -1.07
CA ALA A 19 -4.16 -10.41 -1.26
C ALA A 19 -5.26 -9.35 -1.45
N LEU A 20 -6.30 -9.65 -2.23
CA LEU A 20 -7.45 -8.77 -2.43
C LEU A 20 -8.29 -8.62 -1.16
N ALA A 21 -8.46 -9.67 -0.38
CA ALA A 21 -9.16 -9.59 0.91
C ALA A 21 -8.49 -8.58 1.85
N PHE A 22 -7.16 -8.60 1.95
CA PHE A 22 -6.42 -7.58 2.71
C PHE A 22 -6.51 -6.19 2.10
N LYS A 23 -6.63 -6.07 0.76
CA LYS A 23 -6.89 -4.76 0.13
C LYS A 23 -8.25 -4.19 0.56
N PHE A 24 -9.30 -5.00 0.56
CA PHE A 24 -10.62 -4.54 1.01
C PHE A 24 -10.64 -4.23 2.51
N LEU A 25 -9.96 -5.05 3.31
CA LEU A 25 -9.83 -4.81 4.75
C LEU A 25 -9.08 -3.51 5.04
N SER A 26 -7.99 -3.24 4.32
CA SER A 26 -7.23 -1.99 4.42
C SER A 26 -8.07 -0.78 4.00
N ASN A 27 -8.94 -0.91 2.99
CA ASN A 27 -9.86 0.18 2.64
C ASN A 27 -10.88 0.44 3.75
N ALA A 28 -11.40 -0.61 4.38
CA ALA A 28 -12.32 -0.46 5.51
C ALA A 28 -11.62 0.20 6.71
N ASP A 29 -10.39 -0.22 7.00
CA ASP A 29 -9.53 0.37 8.04
C ASP A 29 -9.28 1.86 7.78
N LEU A 30 -8.95 2.23 6.54
CA LEU A 30 -8.76 3.61 6.12
C LEU A 30 -10.03 4.47 6.31
N VAL A 31 -11.21 3.93 5.97
CA VAL A 31 -12.49 4.66 6.16
C VAL A 31 -12.81 4.84 7.63
N LEU A 32 -12.57 3.81 8.44
CA LEU A 32 -12.85 3.83 9.88
C LEU A 32 -11.76 4.52 10.70
N GLN A 33 -10.61 4.85 10.09
CA GLN A 33 -9.45 5.49 10.73
C GLN A 33 -8.96 4.70 11.96
N LEU A 34 -8.94 3.36 11.86
CA LEU A 34 -8.54 2.49 12.98
C LEU A 34 -7.01 2.38 13.13
N HIS A 35 -6.24 2.71 12.10
CA HIS A 35 -4.78 2.63 12.07
C HIS A 35 -4.21 1.22 12.37
N LEU A 36 -4.92 0.17 11.95
CA LEU A 36 -4.50 -1.23 12.11
C LEU A 36 -3.75 -1.75 10.88
N LEU A 37 -4.17 -1.30 9.68
CA LEU A 37 -3.62 -1.71 8.39
C LEU A 37 -3.04 -0.50 7.65
N GLU A 38 -2.13 0.19 8.30
CA GLU A 38 -1.38 1.27 7.69
C GLU A 38 -0.54 0.77 6.51
N ARG A 39 0.00 1.69 5.73
CA ARG A 39 0.69 1.41 4.47
C ARG A 39 1.79 0.36 4.62
N GLU A 40 2.64 0.47 5.63
CA GLU A 40 3.76 -0.44 5.88
C GLU A 40 3.26 -1.84 6.24
N VAL A 41 2.26 -1.94 7.10
CA VAL A 41 1.66 -3.22 7.50
C VAL A 41 1.02 -3.91 6.31
N PHE A 42 0.26 -3.16 5.49
CA PHE A 42 -0.34 -3.67 4.26
C PHE A 42 0.72 -4.21 3.30
N ILE A 43 1.79 -3.46 3.05
CA ILE A 43 2.88 -3.86 2.16
C ILE A 43 3.61 -5.09 2.72
N ALA A 44 3.87 -5.16 4.04
CA ALA A 44 4.49 -6.32 4.68
C ALA A 44 3.65 -7.59 4.48
N ILE A 45 2.33 -7.51 4.65
CA ILE A 45 1.41 -8.62 4.40
C ILE A 45 1.48 -9.05 2.93
N TRP A 46 1.47 -8.12 1.99
CA TRP A 46 1.57 -8.45 0.57
C TRP A 46 2.92 -9.07 0.21
N ILE A 47 4.02 -8.61 0.78
CA ILE A 47 5.35 -9.23 0.65
C ILE A 47 5.30 -10.69 1.11
N ALA A 48 4.67 -10.96 2.26
CA ALA A 48 4.53 -12.31 2.79
C ALA A 48 3.68 -13.20 1.87
N ILE A 49 2.54 -12.70 1.37
CA ILE A 49 1.63 -13.43 0.48
C ILE A 49 2.33 -13.77 -0.85
N PHE A 50 2.89 -12.78 -1.54
CA PHE A 50 3.53 -13.00 -2.85
C PHE A 50 4.86 -13.73 -2.72
N GLY A 51 5.60 -13.56 -1.63
CA GLY A 51 6.78 -14.35 -1.29
C GLY A 51 6.44 -15.82 -1.07
N ALA A 52 5.39 -16.11 -0.30
CA ALA A 52 4.90 -17.48 -0.10
C ALA A 52 4.40 -18.09 -1.41
N LEU A 53 3.68 -17.34 -2.24
CA LEU A 53 3.26 -17.78 -3.57
C LEU A 53 4.47 -18.13 -4.46
N SER A 54 5.51 -17.31 -4.44
CA SER A 54 6.75 -17.59 -5.17
C SER A 54 7.39 -18.91 -4.71
N LEU A 55 7.53 -19.11 -3.39
CA LEU A 55 8.07 -20.34 -2.82
C LEU A 55 7.21 -21.58 -3.18
N TYR A 56 5.89 -21.42 -3.19
CA TYR A 56 4.97 -22.46 -3.63
C TYR A 56 5.19 -22.83 -5.10
N LEU A 57 5.30 -21.84 -5.97
CA LEU A 57 5.51 -22.04 -7.40
C LEU A 57 6.88 -22.69 -7.69
N PHE A 58 7.91 -22.38 -6.92
CA PHE A 58 9.21 -23.05 -7.00
C PHE A 58 9.23 -24.45 -6.34
N GLY A 59 8.09 -24.92 -5.81
CA GLY A 59 7.98 -26.24 -5.19
C GLY A 59 8.69 -26.35 -3.85
N LYS A 60 9.00 -25.23 -3.19
CA LYS A 60 9.57 -25.20 -1.84
C LYS A 60 8.52 -25.26 -0.75
N LEU A 61 7.30 -24.83 -1.05
CA LEU A 61 6.12 -25.04 -0.22
C LEU A 61 5.21 -26.07 -0.87
N THR A 62 4.75 -27.03 -0.09
CA THR A 62 3.77 -28.05 -0.49
C THR A 62 2.56 -27.93 0.41
N LEU A 63 1.38 -27.89 -0.18
CA LEU A 63 0.11 -27.84 0.53
C LEU A 63 -0.56 -29.24 0.52
N PRO A 64 -1.49 -29.49 1.45
CA PRO A 64 -2.29 -30.73 1.40
C PRO A 64 -2.94 -30.88 0.03
N HIS A 65 -2.93 -32.11 -0.51
CA HIS A 65 -3.42 -32.48 -1.85
C HIS A 65 -2.54 -32.03 -3.04
N ASP A 66 -1.34 -31.50 -2.81
CA ASP A 66 -0.38 -31.27 -3.89
C ASP A 66 0.25 -32.59 -4.35
N SER A 67 0.44 -32.73 -5.65
CA SER A 67 1.25 -33.80 -6.21
C SER A 67 2.74 -33.46 -6.03
N PRO A 68 3.61 -34.45 -5.74
CA PRO A 68 5.05 -34.21 -5.67
C PRO A 68 5.56 -33.54 -6.95
N VAL A 69 6.28 -32.43 -6.80
CA VAL A 69 6.85 -31.69 -7.92
C VAL A 69 8.21 -32.29 -8.24
N GLY A 70 8.25 -33.28 -9.13
CA GLY A 70 9.53 -33.85 -9.60
C GLY A 70 10.33 -32.89 -10.47
N HIS A 71 9.66 -32.16 -11.34
CA HIS A 71 10.25 -31.13 -12.21
C HIS A 71 9.35 -29.92 -12.29
N ILE A 72 9.94 -28.73 -12.25
CA ILE A 72 9.22 -27.48 -12.40
C ILE A 72 8.97 -27.25 -13.89
N SER A 73 7.70 -27.10 -14.29
CA SER A 73 7.37 -26.70 -15.66
C SER A 73 7.79 -25.27 -15.95
N VAL A 74 8.08 -24.96 -17.22
CA VAL A 74 8.50 -23.61 -17.65
C VAL A 74 7.47 -22.54 -17.25
N GLY A 75 6.18 -22.83 -17.43
CA GLY A 75 5.11 -21.91 -17.05
C GLY A 75 5.08 -21.62 -15.54
N ARG A 76 5.28 -22.66 -14.71
CA ARG A 76 5.34 -22.53 -13.26
C ARG A 76 6.58 -21.73 -12.82
N LEU A 77 7.71 -21.91 -13.51
CA LEU A 77 8.94 -21.14 -13.29
C LEU A 77 8.71 -19.65 -13.59
N TYR A 78 8.12 -19.31 -14.75
CA TYR A 78 7.83 -17.91 -15.10
C TYR A 78 6.88 -17.24 -14.10
N MET A 79 5.81 -17.91 -13.71
CA MET A 79 4.88 -17.38 -12.71
C MET A 79 5.56 -17.18 -11.35
N GLY A 80 6.44 -18.11 -10.94
CA GLY A 80 7.24 -17.99 -9.73
C GLY A 80 8.19 -16.78 -9.77
N LEU A 81 8.86 -16.56 -10.91
CA LEU A 81 9.72 -15.41 -11.12
C LEU A 81 8.94 -14.09 -11.11
N LEU A 82 7.78 -14.03 -11.77
CA LEU A 82 6.92 -12.84 -11.73
C LEU A 82 6.50 -12.50 -10.30
N SER A 83 6.06 -13.49 -9.53
CA SER A 83 5.69 -13.30 -8.12
C SER A 83 6.89 -12.84 -7.28
N LEU A 84 8.09 -13.39 -7.53
CA LEU A 84 9.31 -13.00 -6.84
C LEU A 84 9.74 -11.57 -7.17
N ILE A 85 9.72 -11.19 -8.44
CA ILE A 85 10.01 -9.83 -8.89
C ILE A 85 9.04 -8.83 -8.25
N PHE A 86 7.76 -9.18 -8.22
CA PHE A 86 6.75 -8.37 -7.56
C PHE A 86 7.01 -8.23 -6.07
N THR A 87 7.39 -9.31 -5.39
CA THR A 87 7.78 -9.29 -3.97
C THR A 87 8.96 -8.33 -3.73
N PHE A 88 10.01 -8.40 -4.54
CA PHE A 88 11.15 -7.48 -4.44
C PHE A 88 10.77 -6.02 -4.75
N TYR A 89 9.86 -5.81 -5.70
CA TYR A 89 9.35 -4.48 -6.01
C TYR A 89 8.59 -3.84 -4.83
N LEU A 90 7.94 -4.65 -3.98
CA LEU A 90 7.24 -4.16 -2.80
C LEU A 90 8.18 -3.74 -1.65
N ILE A 91 9.36 -4.35 -1.54
CA ILE A 91 10.27 -4.16 -0.41
C ILE A 91 10.62 -2.70 -0.14
N PRO A 92 11.01 -1.87 -1.14
CA PRO A 92 11.28 -0.46 -0.91
C PRO A 92 10.09 0.33 -0.36
N GLY A 93 8.87 -0.15 -0.61
CA GLY A 93 7.64 0.46 -0.10
C GLY A 93 7.54 0.47 1.42
N LEU A 94 8.22 -0.46 2.12
CA LEU A 94 8.31 -0.49 3.59
C LEU A 94 9.07 0.74 4.16
N TRP A 95 9.88 1.39 3.34
CA TRP A 95 10.63 2.60 3.69
C TRP A 95 10.07 3.86 3.03
N GLY A 96 8.80 3.84 2.64
CA GLY A 96 8.12 5.00 2.08
C GLY A 96 8.41 5.27 0.60
N ALA A 97 9.00 4.32 -0.15
CA ALA A 97 9.17 4.49 -1.59
C ALA A 97 7.82 4.52 -2.32
N PRO A 98 7.64 5.40 -3.32
CA PRO A 98 6.42 5.44 -4.12
C PRO A 98 6.34 4.23 -5.04
N LEU A 99 5.37 3.36 -4.81
CA LEU A 99 5.13 2.16 -5.60
C LEU A 99 4.22 2.51 -6.79
N LYS A 100 4.77 3.18 -7.82
CA LYS A 100 3.99 3.78 -8.92
C LYS A 100 3.10 2.81 -9.68
N PHE A 101 3.56 1.56 -9.91
CA PHE A 101 2.77 0.55 -10.64
C PHE A 101 1.55 0.05 -9.88
N ILE A 102 1.58 0.13 -8.55
CA ILE A 102 0.50 -0.36 -7.70
C ILE A 102 -0.05 0.74 -6.77
N ASN A 103 0.12 2.00 -7.13
CA ASN A 103 -0.25 3.13 -6.28
C ASN A 103 -1.70 3.10 -5.78
N ALA A 104 -2.60 2.48 -6.54
CA ALA A 104 -4.01 2.34 -6.17
C ALA A 104 -4.29 1.22 -5.14
N PHE A 105 -3.32 0.36 -4.83
CA PHE A 105 -3.54 -0.78 -3.93
C PHE A 105 -3.18 -0.49 -2.48
N PRO A 106 -1.96 -0.04 -2.14
CA PRO A 106 -1.65 0.30 -0.75
C PRO A 106 -2.39 1.57 -0.33
N PRO A 107 -2.62 1.75 0.98
CA PRO A 107 -3.12 3.01 1.51
C PRO A 107 -2.26 4.21 1.08
N PRO A 108 -2.83 5.43 1.08
CA PRO A 108 -2.07 6.63 0.74
C PRO A 108 -0.90 6.86 1.71
N MET A 109 0.09 7.66 1.27
CA MET A 109 1.30 7.94 2.06
C MET A 109 1.01 8.64 3.39
N GLU A 110 -0.11 9.34 3.48
CA GLU A 110 -0.55 10.02 4.70
C GLU A 110 -1.06 9.04 5.76
N TYR A 111 -1.52 7.86 5.32
CA TYR A 111 -1.96 6.75 6.18
C TYR A 111 -0.83 5.73 6.35
N SER A 112 0.21 6.13 7.06
CA SER A 112 1.49 5.44 7.20
C SER A 112 2.08 5.71 8.57
N GLU A 113 2.73 4.71 9.17
CA GLU A 113 3.49 4.88 10.42
C GLU A 113 4.65 5.89 10.24
N SER A 114 5.17 6.00 9.02
CA SER A 114 6.27 6.89 8.67
C SER A 114 5.96 7.69 7.41
N PRO A 115 5.08 8.71 7.48
CA PRO A 115 4.64 9.48 6.31
C PRO A 115 5.78 10.13 5.50
N MET A 116 6.94 10.34 6.13
CA MET A 116 8.14 10.92 5.50
C MET A 116 9.19 9.87 5.09
N GLY A 117 8.88 8.58 5.23
CA GLY A 117 9.83 7.48 4.99
C GLY A 117 10.90 7.36 6.07
N PHE A 118 11.53 6.18 6.15
CA PHE A 118 12.60 5.92 7.10
C PHE A 118 13.86 6.72 6.73
N GLY A 119 14.25 7.67 7.54
CA GLY A 119 15.40 8.56 7.28
C GLY A 119 15.07 9.81 6.45
N GLY A 120 13.82 10.05 6.12
CA GLY A 120 13.37 11.34 5.65
C GLY A 120 13.57 12.37 6.76
N SER A 121 14.65 13.14 6.67
CA SER A 121 14.76 14.37 7.44
C SER A 121 13.49 15.14 7.17
N SER A 122 12.67 15.31 8.19
CA SER A 122 11.74 16.42 8.19
C SER A 122 12.55 17.62 7.70
N LYS A 123 12.30 18.09 6.50
CA LYS A 123 12.54 19.50 6.20
C LYS A 123 11.54 20.24 7.10
N SER A 124 11.85 20.21 8.38
CA SER A 124 11.21 20.97 9.46
C SER A 124 11.45 22.49 9.31
N VAL A 125 11.76 22.94 8.11
CA VAL A 125 11.88 24.36 7.80
C VAL A 125 10.50 24.98 7.58
N ALA A 126 9.47 24.18 7.29
CA ALA A 126 8.12 24.71 7.08
C ALA A 126 7.23 24.63 8.33
N THR A 127 7.50 23.69 9.25
CA THR A 127 6.65 23.50 10.43
C THR A 127 6.82 24.62 11.48
N ALA A 128 7.96 25.32 11.47
CA ALA A 128 8.22 26.40 12.42
C ALA A 128 7.45 27.71 12.14
N MET A 129 6.75 27.82 11.02
CA MET A 129 5.99 29.04 10.62
C MET A 129 4.56 28.74 10.16
N LEU A 130 4.03 27.53 10.39
CA LEU A 130 2.64 27.26 10.06
C LEU A 130 1.72 27.89 11.13
N PRO A 131 0.61 28.51 10.72
CA PRO A 131 -0.41 28.98 11.64
C PRO A 131 -0.97 27.84 12.49
N GLU A 132 -1.49 28.18 13.66
CA GLU A 132 -2.17 27.21 14.52
C GLU A 132 -3.35 26.58 13.77
N GLY A 133 -3.48 25.24 13.83
CA GLY A 133 -4.48 24.47 13.09
C GLY A 133 -4.11 24.16 11.61
N ALA A 134 -3.02 24.71 11.09
CA ALA A 134 -2.60 24.47 9.72
C ALA A 134 -1.66 23.27 9.60
N LYS A 135 -1.79 22.55 8.48
CA LYS A 135 -0.90 21.45 8.06
C LYS A 135 -0.17 21.82 6.78
N SER A 136 0.97 21.18 6.54
CA SER A 136 1.65 21.28 5.25
C SER A 136 1.03 20.27 4.29
N GLY A 137 0.30 20.73 3.30
CA GLY A 137 -0.20 19.92 2.19
C GLY A 137 0.85 19.66 1.13
N SER A 138 0.42 19.03 0.05
CA SER A 138 1.26 18.75 -1.12
C SER A 138 1.92 20.04 -1.63
N HIS A 139 3.17 19.95 -2.06
CA HIS A 139 3.95 21.07 -2.60
C HIS A 139 4.16 22.26 -1.64
N GLY A 140 4.01 22.06 -0.32
CA GLY A 140 4.22 23.11 0.67
C GLY A 140 3.06 24.10 0.76
N ILE A 141 1.87 23.74 0.28
CA ILE A 141 0.65 24.55 0.42
C ILE A 141 0.17 24.45 1.86
N VAL A 142 -0.24 25.57 2.44
CA VAL A 142 -0.87 25.61 3.77
C VAL A 142 -2.30 25.11 3.64
N VAL A 143 -2.65 24.06 4.37
CA VAL A 143 -3.97 23.41 4.36
C VAL A 143 -4.56 23.44 5.76
N PHE A 144 -5.86 23.67 5.86
CA PHE A 144 -6.66 23.56 7.07
C PHE A 144 -7.69 22.45 6.88
N ASP A 145 -7.89 21.62 7.86
CA ASP A 145 -8.95 20.60 7.85
C ASP A 145 -10.30 21.20 8.26
N ASP A 146 -10.26 22.27 9.06
CA ASP A 146 -11.45 22.98 9.48
C ASP A 146 -11.70 24.22 8.59
N TYR A 147 -12.93 24.33 8.09
CA TYR A 147 -13.33 25.43 7.19
C TYR A 147 -13.28 26.80 7.87
N GLU A 148 -13.74 26.91 9.11
CA GLU A 148 -13.83 28.17 9.82
C GLU A 148 -12.44 28.71 10.16
N GLU A 149 -11.52 27.83 10.58
CA GLU A 149 -10.12 28.20 10.84
C GLU A 149 -9.43 28.67 9.56
N GLY A 150 -9.62 27.90 8.45
CA GLY A 150 -9.08 28.27 7.15
C GLY A 150 -9.62 29.61 6.63
N LEU A 151 -10.92 29.86 6.81
CA LEU A 151 -11.57 31.11 6.43
C LEU A 151 -11.06 32.30 7.26
N ALA A 152 -10.92 32.13 8.56
CA ALA A 152 -10.38 33.14 9.46
C ALA A 152 -8.94 33.54 9.09
N TYR A 153 -8.11 32.51 8.80
CA TYR A 153 -6.74 32.75 8.34
C TYR A 153 -6.69 33.44 6.98
N ALA A 154 -7.48 33.00 6.01
CA ALA A 154 -7.54 33.63 4.68
C ALA A 154 -7.92 35.09 4.74
N LYS A 155 -8.91 35.45 5.57
CA LYS A 155 -9.30 36.85 5.84
C LYS A 155 -8.13 37.65 6.45
N LYS A 156 -7.39 37.05 7.40
CA LYS A 156 -6.25 37.72 8.05
C LYS A 156 -5.12 38.04 7.08
N VAL A 157 -4.82 37.10 6.15
CA VAL A 157 -3.74 37.26 5.15
C VAL A 157 -4.21 37.85 3.84
N ASN A 158 -5.51 38.14 3.71
CA ASN A 158 -6.19 38.67 2.50
C ASN A 158 -5.87 37.84 1.24
N LYS A 159 -6.01 36.51 1.35
CA LYS A 159 -5.78 35.59 0.24
C LYS A 159 -7.05 34.79 -0.07
N PRO A 160 -7.26 34.38 -1.33
CA PRO A 160 -8.34 33.49 -1.69
C PRO A 160 -8.10 32.11 -1.10
N ILE A 161 -9.20 31.37 -0.84
CA ILE A 161 -9.17 29.96 -0.41
C ILE A 161 -9.65 29.08 -1.55
N MET A 162 -9.06 27.90 -1.63
CA MET A 162 -9.54 26.81 -2.46
C MET A 162 -10.16 25.75 -1.54
N LEU A 163 -11.40 25.36 -1.83
CA LEU A 163 -12.07 24.29 -1.12
C LEU A 163 -11.87 22.99 -1.89
N ASP A 164 -11.32 22.00 -1.21
CA ASP A 164 -11.16 20.65 -1.73
C ASP A 164 -12.11 19.73 -0.96
N PHE A 165 -13.08 19.13 -1.68
CA PHE A 165 -14.04 18.19 -1.11
C PHE A 165 -13.54 16.78 -1.37
N THR A 166 -12.89 16.19 -0.38
CA THR A 166 -12.33 14.86 -0.45
C THR A 166 -12.78 14.00 0.72
N GLY A 167 -12.54 12.71 0.66
CA GLY A 167 -12.79 11.76 1.75
C GLY A 167 -11.60 10.83 1.93
N PHE A 168 -11.49 10.21 3.10
CA PHE A 168 -10.36 9.35 3.47
C PHE A 168 -10.10 8.21 2.48
N ALA A 169 -11.13 7.73 1.79
CA ALA A 169 -11.02 6.67 0.78
C ALA A 169 -11.03 7.19 -0.66
N CYS A 170 -10.95 8.49 -0.88
CA CYS A 170 -10.82 9.05 -2.23
C CYS A 170 -9.41 8.77 -2.76
N VAL A 171 -9.32 7.81 -3.68
CA VAL A 171 -8.08 7.50 -4.40
C VAL A 171 -8.10 8.30 -5.69
N ASN A 172 -7.21 9.29 -5.81
CA ASN A 172 -6.96 10.03 -7.04
C ASN A 172 -5.96 9.28 -7.91
#